data_c8a3f6b5adeb90747aef2e37352ffcad
#
_entry.id   c8a3f6b5adeb90747aef2e37352ffcad
#
_cell.length_a   1.000
_cell.length_b   1.000
_cell.length_c   1.000
_cell.angle_alpha   90.00
_cell.angle_beta   90.00
_cell.angle_gamma   90.00
#
_symmetry.space_group_name_H-M   'P 1'
#
loop_
_entity.id
_entity.type
_entity.pdbx_description
1 polymer ?
#
loop_
_entity_poly.entity_id
_entity_poly.type
_entity_poly.pdbx_seq_one_letter_code
_entity_poly.pdbx_strand_id
1 'polypeptide(L)'
;MIPYRAFLSGVLVAGTVAGAVALFPQPSTATVASSATQVALPADAENALKRLESSPRHGEWVTVTEGSDTVKAWVVFPERADKAPVVVVVHEIFGLTHWVRGVADQLAADGFIAVAPDLMTSKNLPSGPNGPDQTAATTAIRTLDPAVVQRQIALVARYGMKLPAALPKYGVVGFCWGGSAVFNHAVAAPDLGASVVYYGSSPATPMLASVKAPVLGLYGGNDARVNATIASADSALKAASKSFEPVIYEGAGHGFLRQQSGAEGANLKASQQAWPRTIAFFKQKLGA
;
A
#
# COMPACT_ATOMS: atom_id res chain seq x y z
N MET A 1 68.94 -65.64 30.09
CA MET A 1 69.73 -65.32 31.28
C MET A 1 69.05 -64.22 32.06
N ILE A 2 68.65 -64.57 33.26
CA ILE A 2 68.16 -63.73 34.37
C ILE A 2 69.41 -63.06 34.98
N PRO A 3 69.42 -62.00 35.83
CA PRO A 3 68.37 -61.24 36.54
C PRO A 3 68.65 -59.69 36.58
N TYR A 4 67.88 -58.87 37.23
CA TYR A 4 67.86 -58.49 38.63
C TYR A 4 66.85 -57.42 38.99
N ARG A 5 66.23 -57.53 40.13
CA ARG A 5 65.34 -56.61 40.82
C ARG A 5 66.08 -55.44 41.41
N ALA A 6 65.42 -54.30 41.53
CA ALA A 6 65.55 -53.41 42.67
C ALA A 6 64.27 -52.58 42.89
N PHE A 7 63.72 -52.77 44.12
CA PHE A 7 62.67 -51.91 44.71
C PHE A 7 63.29 -50.60 45.23
N LEU A 8 62.60 -49.50 45.03
CA LEU A 8 62.74 -48.35 45.93
C LEU A 8 61.40 -47.61 46.04
N SER A 9 60.90 -47.59 47.29
CA SER A 9 59.73 -46.88 47.77
C SER A 9 60.04 -45.38 47.81
N GLY A 10 59.16 -44.56 47.32
CA GLY A 10 59.24 -43.10 47.40
C GLY A 10 57.85 -42.52 47.72
N VAL A 11 57.83 -41.82 48.82
CA VAL A 11 56.72 -41.23 49.56
C VAL A 11 55.88 -40.28 48.70
N LEU A 12 54.54 -40.45 48.76
CA LEU A 12 53.55 -39.58 48.21
C LEU A 12 53.34 -38.32 49.07
N VAL A 13 53.69 -37.11 48.58
CA VAL A 13 53.31 -35.85 49.20
C VAL A 13 52.14 -35.29 48.40
N ALA A 14 50.95 -35.31 49.01
CA ALA A 14 49.76 -34.66 48.42
C ALA A 14 49.81 -33.18 48.69
N GLY A 15 50.10 -32.41 47.61
CA GLY A 15 49.97 -30.97 47.60
C GLY A 15 48.60 -30.57 47.01
N THR A 16 47.69 -30.07 47.82
CA THR A 16 46.43 -29.45 47.37
C THR A 16 46.72 -28.07 46.79
N VAL A 17 46.62 -27.93 45.51
CA VAL A 17 46.62 -26.64 44.82
C VAL A 17 45.17 -26.18 44.70
N ALA A 18 44.77 -25.19 45.49
CA ALA A 18 43.51 -24.51 45.36
C ALA A 18 43.58 -23.59 44.16
N GLY A 19 43.04 -23.99 43.00
CA GLY A 19 42.90 -23.18 41.81
C GLY A 19 41.71 -22.22 41.97
N ALA A 20 42.00 -20.94 42.14
CA ALA A 20 40.97 -19.90 42.05
C ALA A 20 40.50 -19.79 40.59
N VAL A 21 39.28 -20.23 40.31
CA VAL A 21 38.61 -20.02 39.04
C VAL A 21 38.13 -18.57 39.00
N ALA A 22 38.79 -17.71 38.23
CA ALA A 22 38.33 -16.36 37.94
C ALA A 22 37.13 -16.48 37.01
N LEU A 23 35.93 -16.18 37.53
CA LEU A 23 34.72 -16.00 36.75
C LEU A 23 34.84 -14.65 35.96
N PHE A 24 35.22 -14.75 34.70
CA PHE A 24 35.08 -13.62 33.77
C PHE A 24 33.61 -13.46 33.46
N PRO A 25 33.00 -12.24 33.59
CA PRO A 25 31.65 -12.01 33.17
C PRO A 25 31.60 -12.19 31.65
N GLN A 26 30.75 -13.11 31.18
CA GLN A 26 30.47 -13.32 29.77
C GLN A 26 29.81 -12.03 29.25
N PRO A 27 30.21 -11.49 28.07
CA PRO A 27 29.51 -10.36 27.46
C PRO A 27 28.07 -10.80 27.17
N SER A 28 27.11 -10.11 27.79
CA SER A 28 25.70 -10.25 27.51
C SER A 28 25.48 -9.82 26.06
N THR A 29 25.23 -10.77 25.16
CA THR A 29 24.74 -10.50 23.81
C THR A 29 23.32 -9.99 23.94
N ALA A 30 23.17 -8.69 24.17
CA ALA A 30 21.89 -8.05 23.97
C ALA A 30 21.55 -8.20 22.50
N THR A 31 20.67 -9.15 22.18
CA THR A 31 20.04 -9.24 20.88
C THR A 31 19.22 -7.98 20.72
N VAL A 32 19.74 -7.00 19.98
CA VAL A 32 18.97 -5.85 19.52
C VAL A 32 17.95 -6.45 18.55
N ALA A 33 16.78 -6.81 19.06
CA ALA A 33 15.63 -7.07 18.24
C ALA A 33 15.33 -5.74 17.51
N SER A 34 15.73 -5.67 16.23
CA SER A 34 15.26 -4.66 15.32
C SER A 34 13.74 -4.83 15.27
N SER A 35 13.01 -4.03 16.05
CA SER A 35 11.58 -3.88 15.87
C SER A 35 11.41 -3.20 14.51
N ALA A 36 11.24 -4.01 13.47
CA ALA A 36 10.72 -3.50 12.21
C ALA A 36 9.42 -2.77 12.57
N THR A 37 9.41 -1.44 12.44
CA THR A 37 8.25 -0.62 12.74
C THR A 37 7.11 -1.15 11.87
N GLN A 38 6.12 -1.78 12.50
CA GLN A 38 5.00 -2.36 11.77
C GLN A 38 4.27 -1.21 11.07
N VAL A 39 4.15 -1.29 9.74
CA VAL A 39 3.44 -0.29 8.95
C VAL A 39 2.00 -0.20 9.46
N ALA A 40 1.60 0.98 9.90
CA ALA A 40 0.27 1.21 10.41
C ALA A 40 -0.77 1.10 9.29
N LEU A 41 -1.94 0.52 9.59
CA LEU A 41 -3.04 0.45 8.63
C LEU A 41 -3.75 1.80 8.49
N PRO A 42 -4.32 2.12 7.33
CA PRO A 42 -5.35 3.13 7.25
C PRO A 42 -6.53 2.72 8.14
N ALA A 43 -7.21 3.68 8.74
CA ALA A 43 -8.44 3.40 9.48
C ALA A 43 -9.49 2.80 8.53
N ASP A 44 -10.36 1.96 9.07
CA ASP A 44 -11.57 1.52 8.36
C ASP A 44 -12.58 2.67 8.17
N ALA A 45 -13.69 2.41 7.47
CA ALA A 45 -14.67 3.45 7.17
C ALA A 45 -15.34 4.04 8.43
N GLU A 46 -15.50 3.26 9.49
CA GLU A 46 -16.15 3.67 10.72
C GLU A 46 -15.28 4.65 11.54
N ASN A 47 -13.96 4.46 11.49
CA ASN A 47 -12.99 5.21 12.26
C ASN A 47 -12.27 6.30 11.44
N ALA A 48 -12.52 6.39 10.14
CA ALA A 48 -11.79 7.28 9.23
C ALA A 48 -11.89 8.76 9.59
N LEU A 49 -13.08 9.26 9.93
CA LEU A 49 -13.26 10.68 10.30
C LEU A 49 -12.46 11.00 11.58
N LYS A 50 -12.60 10.20 12.61
CA LYS A 50 -11.86 10.37 13.87
C LYS A 50 -10.35 10.37 13.66
N ARG A 51 -9.87 9.48 12.78
CA ARG A 51 -8.45 9.41 12.42
C ARG A 51 -7.97 10.66 11.70
N LEU A 52 -8.77 11.17 10.76
CA LEU A 52 -8.46 12.42 10.04
C LEU A 52 -8.42 13.64 10.97
N GLU A 53 -9.38 13.76 11.90
CA GLU A 53 -9.43 14.86 12.86
C GLU A 53 -8.24 14.89 13.82
N SER A 54 -7.63 13.72 14.07
CA SER A 54 -6.44 13.58 14.92
C SER A 54 -5.13 13.55 14.15
N SER A 55 -5.17 13.69 12.83
CA SER A 55 -3.94 13.63 12.01
C SER A 55 -3.08 14.88 12.24
N PRO A 56 -1.77 14.71 12.48
CA PRO A 56 -0.84 15.84 12.57
C PRO A 56 -0.42 16.39 11.19
N ARG A 57 -0.74 15.67 10.10
CA ARG A 57 -0.26 15.99 8.75
C ARG A 57 -1.04 17.12 8.12
N HIS A 58 -0.31 17.93 7.34
CA HIS A 58 -0.96 18.97 6.53
C HIS A 58 -1.74 18.34 5.37
N GLY A 59 -3.03 18.62 5.32
CA GLY A 59 -3.89 18.23 4.22
C GLY A 59 -4.71 19.44 3.74
N GLU A 60 -4.86 19.58 2.42
CA GLU A 60 -5.56 20.71 1.82
C GLU A 60 -6.39 20.31 0.61
N TRP A 61 -7.46 21.07 0.37
CA TRP A 61 -8.22 20.99 -0.86
C TRP A 61 -7.60 21.87 -1.94
N VAL A 62 -7.43 21.30 -3.12
CA VAL A 62 -6.98 22.03 -4.30
C VAL A 62 -7.99 21.84 -5.43
N THR A 63 -8.02 22.81 -6.36
CA THR A 63 -8.74 22.68 -7.63
C THR A 63 -7.72 22.71 -8.75
N VAL A 64 -7.66 21.65 -9.52
CA VAL A 64 -6.73 21.50 -10.64
C VAL A 64 -7.52 21.62 -11.94
N THR A 65 -7.09 22.52 -12.82
CA THR A 65 -7.77 22.78 -14.11
C THR A 65 -6.76 22.70 -15.26
N GLU A 66 -7.12 22.02 -16.33
CA GLU A 66 -6.38 21.97 -17.58
C GLU A 66 -7.37 21.79 -18.75
N GLY A 67 -7.41 22.76 -19.66
CA GLY A 67 -8.43 22.80 -20.73
C GLY A 67 -9.85 22.85 -20.15
N SER A 68 -10.68 21.89 -20.53
CA SER A 68 -12.06 21.74 -20.01
C SER A 68 -12.17 20.89 -18.75
N ASP A 69 -11.11 20.20 -18.36
CA ASP A 69 -11.13 19.32 -17.20
C ASP A 69 -10.84 20.12 -15.91
N THR A 70 -11.73 20.02 -14.93
CA THR A 70 -11.57 20.60 -13.60
C THR A 70 -11.84 19.54 -12.55
N VAL A 71 -10.90 19.35 -11.62
CA VAL A 71 -10.94 18.32 -10.58
C VAL A 71 -10.61 18.95 -9.23
N LYS A 72 -11.48 18.78 -8.25
CA LYS A 72 -11.13 19.00 -6.84
C LYS A 72 -10.34 17.80 -6.35
N ALA A 73 -9.30 18.03 -5.58
CA ALA A 73 -8.52 16.96 -4.99
C ALA A 73 -8.13 17.29 -3.55
N TRP A 74 -8.04 16.25 -2.73
CA TRP A 74 -7.47 16.32 -1.40
C TRP A 74 -6.00 15.95 -1.49
N VAL A 75 -5.11 16.83 -1.06
CA VAL A 75 -3.66 16.61 -1.06
C VAL A 75 -3.18 16.50 0.38
N VAL A 76 -2.35 15.50 0.68
CA VAL A 76 -1.74 15.34 2.00
C VAL A 76 -0.23 15.19 1.84
N PHE A 77 0.51 15.91 2.68
CA PHE A 77 1.96 15.93 2.65
C PHE A 77 2.57 15.08 3.76
N PRO A 78 3.65 14.33 3.48
CA PRO A 78 4.38 13.60 4.50
C PRO A 78 5.18 14.54 5.41
N GLU A 79 5.38 14.11 6.65
CA GLU A 79 6.24 14.82 7.62
C GLU A 79 7.72 14.45 7.38
N ARG A 80 8.31 15.00 6.31
CA ARG A 80 9.73 14.78 5.94
C ARG A 80 10.33 16.01 5.27
N ALA A 81 11.65 16.15 5.37
CA ALA A 81 12.36 17.29 4.80
C ALA A 81 12.73 17.11 3.32
N ASP A 82 12.96 15.86 2.90
CA ASP A 82 13.34 15.53 1.53
C ASP A 82 12.12 15.30 0.64
N LYS A 83 12.33 15.38 -0.68
CA LYS A 83 11.26 15.19 -1.67
C LYS A 83 10.69 13.79 -1.63
N ALA A 84 9.38 13.69 -1.83
CA ALA A 84 8.62 12.45 -1.83
C ALA A 84 7.99 12.15 -3.19
N PRO A 85 7.85 10.87 -3.60
CA PRO A 85 7.08 10.52 -4.77
C PRO A 85 5.58 10.71 -4.53
N VAL A 86 4.84 10.90 -5.61
CA VAL A 86 3.39 11.13 -5.59
C VAL A 86 2.63 9.81 -5.70
N VAL A 87 1.57 9.65 -4.91
CA VAL A 87 0.58 8.58 -5.09
C VAL A 87 -0.81 9.18 -5.28
N VAL A 88 -1.42 8.91 -6.44
CA VAL A 88 -2.81 9.27 -6.70
C VAL A 88 -3.72 8.21 -6.12
N VAL A 89 -4.72 8.62 -5.33
CA VAL A 89 -5.64 7.72 -4.59
C VAL A 89 -7.03 7.80 -5.22
N VAL A 90 -7.44 6.76 -5.93
CA VAL A 90 -8.71 6.74 -6.66
C VAL A 90 -9.80 6.06 -5.83
N HIS A 91 -10.88 6.82 -5.59
CA HIS A 91 -12.00 6.44 -4.72
C HIS A 91 -12.87 5.30 -5.27
N GLU A 92 -13.69 4.72 -4.39
CA GLU A 92 -14.73 3.75 -4.71
C GLU A 92 -15.96 4.41 -5.38
N ILE A 93 -17.03 3.64 -5.57
CA ILE A 93 -18.32 4.14 -6.10
C ILE A 93 -18.96 5.23 -5.22
N PHE A 94 -18.52 5.39 -3.98
CA PHE A 94 -19.06 6.35 -3.01
C PHE A 94 -18.45 7.75 -3.11
N GLY A 95 -17.53 7.99 -4.05
CA GLY A 95 -16.82 9.26 -4.19
C GLY A 95 -15.69 9.44 -3.17
N LEU A 96 -15.22 10.68 -3.06
CA LEU A 96 -14.12 11.04 -2.16
C LEU A 96 -14.63 11.17 -0.72
N THR A 97 -14.89 10.03 -0.08
CA THR A 97 -15.34 9.91 1.31
C THR A 97 -14.22 10.22 2.31
N HIS A 98 -14.57 10.37 3.60
CA HIS A 98 -13.58 10.47 4.68
C HIS A 98 -12.64 9.27 4.70
N TRP A 99 -13.12 8.05 4.37
CA TRP A 99 -12.26 6.87 4.30
C TRP A 99 -11.15 7.01 3.25
N VAL A 100 -11.47 7.46 2.04
CA VAL A 100 -10.47 7.67 0.96
C VAL A 100 -9.47 8.75 1.36
N ARG A 101 -9.94 9.84 1.99
CA ARG A 101 -9.05 10.88 2.54
C ARG A 101 -8.17 10.34 3.67
N GLY A 102 -8.69 9.43 4.51
CA GLY A 102 -7.93 8.71 5.53
C GLY A 102 -6.86 7.79 4.96
N VAL A 103 -7.14 7.14 3.82
CA VAL A 103 -6.12 6.36 3.07
C VAL A 103 -5.03 7.28 2.53
N ALA A 104 -5.38 8.46 1.99
CA ALA A 104 -4.41 9.45 1.55
C ALA A 104 -3.55 9.96 2.71
N ASP A 105 -4.15 10.20 3.87
CA ASP A 105 -3.43 10.57 5.09
C ASP A 105 -2.46 9.48 5.55
N GLN A 106 -2.87 8.20 5.49
CA GLN A 106 -1.98 7.08 5.84
C GLN A 106 -0.82 6.94 4.84
N LEU A 107 -1.05 7.12 3.53
CA LEU A 107 0.03 7.15 2.54
C LEU A 107 1.04 8.27 2.83
N ALA A 108 0.56 9.43 3.28
CA ALA A 108 1.44 10.51 3.70
C ALA A 108 2.25 10.14 4.96
N ALA A 109 1.64 9.45 5.94
CA ALA A 109 2.37 8.87 7.07
C ALA A 109 3.47 7.89 6.64
N ASP A 110 3.24 7.14 5.56
CA ASP A 110 4.17 6.16 4.99
C ASP A 110 5.24 6.80 4.06
N GLY A 111 5.21 8.14 3.89
CA GLY A 111 6.25 8.93 3.25
C GLY A 111 5.98 9.38 1.81
N PHE A 112 4.72 9.35 1.34
CA PHE A 112 4.33 9.78 0.00
C PHE A 112 3.56 11.10 0.03
N ILE A 113 3.63 11.90 -1.04
CA ILE A 113 2.63 12.94 -1.28
C ILE A 113 1.39 12.26 -1.85
N ALA A 114 0.29 12.27 -1.11
CA ALA A 114 -0.95 11.64 -1.55
C ALA A 114 -1.89 12.66 -2.18
N VAL A 115 -2.40 12.39 -3.39
CA VAL A 115 -3.35 13.23 -4.11
C VAL A 115 -4.61 12.41 -4.39
N ALA A 116 -5.71 12.73 -3.73
CA ALA A 116 -6.98 12.03 -3.90
C ALA A 116 -7.98 12.90 -4.69
N PRO A 117 -8.16 12.65 -6.00
CA PRO A 117 -9.11 13.39 -6.81
C PRO A 117 -10.55 13.04 -6.46
N ASP A 118 -11.43 14.04 -6.45
CA ASP A 118 -12.87 13.84 -6.57
C ASP A 118 -13.24 13.78 -8.06
N LEU A 119 -13.25 12.57 -8.61
CA LEU A 119 -13.57 12.35 -10.03
C LEU A 119 -15.02 12.64 -10.38
N MET A 120 -15.85 12.95 -9.37
CA MET A 120 -17.24 13.39 -9.53
C MET A 120 -17.42 14.90 -9.30
N THR A 121 -16.34 15.69 -9.28
CA THR A 121 -16.38 17.16 -9.10
C THR A 121 -17.44 17.83 -9.99
N SER A 122 -17.55 17.46 -11.27
CA SER A 122 -18.51 18.01 -12.21
C SER A 122 -19.98 17.64 -11.93
N LYS A 123 -20.22 16.68 -11.05
CA LYS A 123 -21.57 16.22 -10.69
C LYS A 123 -22.20 17.03 -9.55
N ASN A 124 -21.41 17.85 -8.85
CA ASN A 124 -21.85 18.72 -7.74
C ASN A 124 -22.73 17.97 -6.73
N LEU A 125 -22.24 16.80 -6.28
CA LEU A 125 -23.00 15.94 -5.40
C LEU A 125 -23.28 16.60 -4.04
N PRO A 126 -24.48 16.37 -3.45
CA PRO A 126 -24.76 16.78 -2.08
C PRO A 126 -23.72 16.18 -1.11
N SER A 127 -23.38 16.92 -0.06
CA SER A 127 -22.53 16.44 1.01
C SER A 127 -23.36 15.71 2.08
N GLY A 128 -22.85 14.57 2.52
CA GLY A 128 -23.38 13.80 3.66
C GLY A 128 -22.39 13.76 4.83
N PRO A 129 -22.72 13.07 5.92
CA PRO A 129 -21.87 12.96 7.11
C PRO A 129 -20.47 12.38 6.85
N ASN A 130 -20.34 11.53 5.82
CA ASN A 130 -19.09 10.82 5.47
C ASN A 130 -18.44 11.32 4.18
N GLY A 131 -18.81 12.51 3.70
CA GLY A 131 -18.41 13.05 2.42
C GLY A 131 -19.60 13.18 1.46
N PRO A 132 -19.47 12.84 0.16
CA PRO A 132 -20.59 12.88 -0.78
C PRO A 132 -21.76 11.98 -0.35
N ASP A 133 -23.00 12.40 -0.67
CA ASP A 133 -24.17 11.53 -0.50
C ASP A 133 -23.97 10.23 -1.29
N GLN A 134 -24.03 9.09 -0.59
CA GLN A 134 -23.65 7.79 -1.17
C GLN A 134 -24.63 7.33 -2.26
N THR A 135 -25.92 7.65 -2.15
CA THR A 135 -26.93 7.29 -3.16
C THR A 135 -26.70 8.10 -4.43
N ALA A 136 -26.50 9.41 -4.30
CA ALA A 136 -26.16 10.28 -5.42
C ALA A 136 -24.83 9.86 -6.07
N ALA A 137 -23.80 9.55 -5.27
CA ALA A 137 -22.51 9.12 -5.75
C ALA A 137 -22.57 7.79 -6.55
N THR A 138 -23.26 6.78 -6.04
CA THR A 138 -23.42 5.48 -6.72
C THR A 138 -24.23 5.58 -8.02
N THR A 139 -25.08 6.58 -8.16
CA THR A 139 -25.77 6.90 -9.41
C THR A 139 -24.85 7.63 -10.37
N ALA A 140 -24.17 8.68 -9.90
CA ALA A 140 -23.31 9.53 -10.70
C ALA A 140 -22.10 8.79 -11.29
N ILE A 141 -21.49 7.90 -10.52
CA ILE A 141 -20.28 7.16 -10.95
C ILE A 141 -20.50 6.37 -12.25
N ARG A 142 -21.72 5.87 -12.47
CA ARG A 142 -22.09 5.12 -13.67
C ARG A 142 -22.18 5.96 -14.93
N THR A 143 -22.22 7.30 -14.77
CA THR A 143 -22.33 8.27 -15.87
C THR A 143 -21.00 8.92 -16.22
N LEU A 144 -19.90 8.51 -15.55
CA LEU A 144 -18.58 9.03 -15.85
C LEU A 144 -18.06 8.41 -17.15
N ASP A 145 -17.56 9.28 -18.03
CA ASP A 145 -16.83 8.85 -19.23
C ASP A 145 -15.45 8.28 -18.81
N PRO A 146 -15.12 7.02 -19.15
CA PRO A 146 -13.82 6.44 -18.82
C PRO A 146 -12.63 7.25 -19.34
N ALA A 147 -12.72 7.86 -20.51
CA ALA A 147 -11.64 8.67 -21.07
C ALA A 147 -11.42 9.96 -20.26
N VAL A 148 -12.50 10.60 -19.77
CA VAL A 148 -12.42 11.74 -18.85
C VAL A 148 -11.77 11.34 -17.54
N VAL A 149 -12.17 10.20 -16.97
CA VAL A 149 -11.56 9.65 -15.74
C VAL A 149 -10.04 9.49 -15.90
N GLN A 150 -9.58 8.90 -17.01
CA GLN A 150 -8.16 8.72 -17.28
C GLN A 150 -7.40 10.04 -17.39
N ARG A 151 -7.98 11.04 -18.09
CA ARG A 151 -7.39 12.39 -18.18
C ARG A 151 -7.31 13.07 -16.81
N GLN A 152 -8.35 12.95 -16.00
CA GLN A 152 -8.40 13.55 -14.65
C GLN A 152 -7.36 12.91 -13.69
N ILE A 153 -7.18 11.59 -13.74
CA ILE A 153 -6.11 10.92 -12.97
C ILE A 153 -4.74 11.43 -13.42
N ALA A 154 -4.49 11.50 -14.71
CA ALA A 154 -3.24 12.04 -15.25
C ALA A 154 -3.03 13.51 -14.90
N LEU A 155 -4.09 14.32 -14.92
CA LEU A 155 -4.05 15.73 -14.57
C LEU A 155 -3.60 15.95 -13.12
N VAL A 156 -4.21 15.26 -12.16
CA VAL A 156 -3.83 15.40 -10.75
C VAL A 156 -2.46 14.80 -10.45
N ALA A 157 -2.04 13.76 -11.18
CA ALA A 157 -0.68 13.22 -11.10
C ALA A 157 0.37 14.28 -11.53
N ARG A 158 0.13 14.94 -12.68
CA ARG A 158 1.00 16.04 -13.16
C ARG A 158 1.03 17.21 -12.17
N TYR A 159 -0.10 17.57 -11.59
CA TYR A 159 -0.17 18.59 -10.54
C TYR A 159 0.70 18.18 -9.35
N GLY A 160 0.51 16.97 -8.81
CA GLY A 160 1.27 16.47 -7.67
C GLY A 160 2.79 16.47 -7.93
N MET A 161 3.22 16.00 -9.10
CA MET A 161 4.65 15.96 -9.48
C MET A 161 5.29 17.35 -9.65
N LYS A 162 4.49 18.42 -9.85
CA LYS A 162 4.98 19.81 -9.93
C LYS A 162 5.11 20.48 -8.57
N LEU A 163 4.62 19.88 -7.49
CA LEU A 163 4.75 20.43 -6.14
C LEU A 163 6.24 20.53 -5.76
N PRO A 164 6.67 21.58 -5.06
CA PRO A 164 8.09 21.78 -4.68
C PRO A 164 8.69 20.62 -3.88
N ALA A 165 7.85 19.96 -3.05
CA ALA A 165 8.22 18.80 -2.23
C ALA A 165 8.16 17.46 -2.99
N ALA A 166 7.76 17.44 -4.28
CA ALA A 166 7.58 16.21 -5.03
C ALA A 166 8.83 15.77 -5.80
N LEU A 167 9.00 14.45 -5.90
CA LEU A 167 9.82 13.84 -6.95
C LEU A 167 8.98 13.77 -8.25
N PRO A 168 9.61 13.83 -9.44
CA PRO A 168 8.90 13.73 -10.72
C PRO A 168 8.54 12.27 -11.05
N LYS A 169 7.90 11.59 -10.10
CA LYS A 169 7.49 10.19 -10.20
C LYS A 169 6.15 10.01 -9.50
N TYR A 170 5.26 9.23 -10.10
CA TYR A 170 4.00 8.92 -9.46
C TYR A 170 3.60 7.47 -9.59
N GLY A 171 2.83 7.01 -8.62
CA GLY A 171 2.06 5.79 -8.64
C GLY A 171 0.57 6.07 -8.47
N VAL A 172 -0.24 5.05 -8.69
CA VAL A 172 -1.68 5.12 -8.45
C VAL A 172 -2.14 3.97 -7.57
N VAL A 173 -3.08 4.22 -6.67
CA VAL A 173 -3.82 3.19 -5.94
C VAL A 173 -5.30 3.45 -6.07
N GLY A 174 -6.08 2.40 -6.27
CA GLY A 174 -7.53 2.55 -6.38
C GLY A 174 -8.27 1.36 -5.78
N PHE A 175 -9.51 1.61 -5.38
CA PHE A 175 -10.34 0.70 -4.62
C PHE A 175 -11.66 0.44 -5.34
N CYS A 176 -12.09 -0.82 -5.44
CA CYS A 176 -13.35 -1.20 -6.09
C CYS A 176 -13.42 -0.71 -7.55
N TRP A 177 -14.35 0.17 -7.86
CA TRP A 177 -14.42 0.87 -9.14
C TRP A 177 -13.11 1.63 -9.45
N GLY A 178 -12.57 2.34 -8.46
CA GLY A 178 -11.26 3.00 -8.58
C GLY A 178 -10.12 2.02 -8.81
N GLY A 179 -10.20 0.80 -8.26
CA GLY A 179 -9.25 -0.25 -8.56
C GLY A 179 -9.25 -0.62 -10.05
N SER A 180 -10.44 -0.76 -10.64
CA SER A 180 -10.56 -0.95 -12.10
C SER A 180 -10.07 0.27 -12.89
N ALA A 181 -10.34 1.49 -12.40
CA ALA A 181 -9.89 2.72 -13.04
C ALA A 181 -8.36 2.84 -13.09
N VAL A 182 -7.64 2.51 -11.99
CA VAL A 182 -6.17 2.55 -11.96
C VAL A 182 -5.53 1.41 -12.73
N PHE A 183 -6.20 0.26 -12.87
CA PHE A 183 -5.71 -0.79 -13.76
C PHE A 183 -5.82 -0.35 -15.24
N ASN A 184 -6.93 0.30 -15.62
CA ASN A 184 -7.06 0.92 -16.93
C ASN A 184 -6.05 2.08 -17.13
N HIS A 185 -5.72 2.80 -16.06
CA HIS A 185 -4.69 3.84 -16.11
C HIS A 185 -3.31 3.27 -16.45
N ALA A 186 -2.98 2.09 -15.93
CA ALA A 186 -1.73 1.39 -16.27
C ALA A 186 -1.65 0.99 -17.76
N VAL A 187 -2.80 0.86 -18.45
CA VAL A 187 -2.85 0.65 -19.91
C VAL A 187 -2.59 1.95 -20.66
N ALA A 188 -3.12 3.07 -20.16
CA ALA A 188 -3.17 4.35 -20.89
C ALA A 188 -1.98 5.28 -20.60
N ALA A 189 -1.34 5.17 -19.42
CA ALA A 189 -0.36 6.14 -18.93
C ALA A 189 1.09 5.66 -19.12
N PRO A 190 1.86 6.20 -20.07
CA PRO A 190 3.24 5.77 -20.32
C PRO A 190 4.22 6.14 -19.20
N ASP A 191 3.92 7.22 -18.45
CA ASP A 191 4.80 7.78 -17.41
C ASP A 191 4.47 7.24 -16.01
N LEU A 192 3.50 6.32 -15.90
CA LEU A 192 3.13 5.72 -14.63
C LEU A 192 4.26 4.82 -14.10
N GLY A 193 4.68 5.05 -12.85
CA GLY A 193 5.71 4.26 -12.19
C GLY A 193 5.22 2.95 -11.57
N ALA A 194 3.99 2.95 -11.03
CA ALA A 194 3.40 1.78 -10.36
C ALA A 194 1.87 1.90 -10.24
N SER A 195 1.15 0.78 -10.34
CA SER A 195 -0.29 0.71 -10.09
C SER A 195 -0.62 -0.34 -9.03
N VAL A 196 -1.40 0.03 -8.02
CA VAL A 196 -1.92 -0.89 -6.99
C VAL A 196 -3.44 -0.94 -7.09
N VAL A 197 -3.94 -2.13 -7.34
CA VAL A 197 -5.36 -2.42 -7.58
C VAL A 197 -5.93 -3.16 -6.40
N TYR A 198 -6.79 -2.52 -5.61
CA TYR A 198 -7.55 -3.19 -4.56
C TYR A 198 -8.92 -3.61 -5.11
N TYR A 199 -9.18 -4.90 -5.13
CA TYR A 199 -10.46 -5.51 -5.52
C TYR A 199 -11.16 -4.85 -6.73
N GLY A 200 -10.36 -4.47 -7.74
CA GLY A 200 -10.81 -3.94 -9.02
C GLY A 200 -10.75 -4.99 -10.13
N SER A 201 -11.72 -4.99 -11.03
CA SER A 201 -11.70 -5.86 -12.20
C SER A 201 -10.61 -5.47 -13.19
N SER A 202 -10.04 -6.46 -13.86
CA SER A 202 -9.02 -6.25 -14.88
C SER A 202 -9.61 -5.61 -16.16
N PRO A 203 -8.80 -4.85 -16.92
CA PRO A 203 -9.18 -4.39 -18.26
C PRO A 203 -9.45 -5.55 -19.22
N ALA A 204 -10.09 -5.26 -20.34
CA ALA A 204 -10.28 -6.25 -21.41
C ALA A 204 -8.92 -6.79 -21.89
N THR A 205 -8.84 -8.10 -22.07
CA THR A 205 -7.59 -8.83 -22.39
C THR A 205 -6.77 -8.20 -23.54
N PRO A 206 -7.37 -7.75 -24.67
CA PRO A 206 -6.60 -7.14 -25.75
C PRO A 206 -5.86 -5.86 -25.38
N MET A 207 -6.32 -5.14 -24.35
CA MET A 207 -5.71 -3.89 -23.89
C MET A 207 -4.44 -4.12 -23.05
N LEU A 208 -4.31 -5.30 -22.45
CA LEU A 208 -3.28 -5.58 -21.44
C LEU A 208 -1.85 -5.56 -22.01
N ALA A 209 -1.68 -5.84 -23.30
CA ALA A 209 -0.37 -5.73 -23.96
C ALA A 209 0.21 -4.30 -23.91
N SER A 210 -0.63 -3.29 -23.76
CA SER A 210 -0.23 -1.88 -23.67
C SER A 210 0.24 -1.45 -22.28
N VAL A 211 0.04 -2.26 -21.25
CA VAL A 211 0.49 -1.94 -19.87
C VAL A 211 1.99 -1.66 -19.84
N LYS A 212 2.39 -0.54 -19.25
CA LYS A 212 3.79 -0.11 -19.11
C LYS A 212 4.30 -0.26 -17.68
N ALA A 213 3.53 0.22 -16.72
CA ALA A 213 3.89 0.18 -15.31
C ALA A 213 3.67 -1.21 -14.70
N PRO A 214 4.48 -1.62 -13.71
CA PRO A 214 4.18 -2.80 -12.90
C PRO A 214 2.86 -2.62 -12.16
N VAL A 215 2.08 -3.71 -12.07
CA VAL A 215 0.77 -3.74 -11.42
C VAL A 215 0.79 -4.75 -10.27
N LEU A 216 0.39 -4.31 -9.08
CA LEU A 216 0.10 -5.15 -7.92
C LEU A 216 -1.42 -5.24 -7.75
N GLY A 217 -1.98 -6.44 -7.79
CA GLY A 217 -3.41 -6.70 -7.61
C GLY A 217 -3.68 -7.38 -6.26
N LEU A 218 -4.58 -6.82 -5.45
CA LEU A 218 -4.88 -7.25 -4.08
C LEU A 218 -6.38 -7.56 -3.98
N TYR A 219 -6.73 -8.83 -3.83
CA TYR A 219 -8.09 -9.33 -4.03
C TYR A 219 -8.59 -10.11 -2.83
N GLY A 220 -9.88 -9.98 -2.50
CA GLY A 220 -10.53 -10.83 -1.52
C GLY A 220 -10.94 -12.17 -2.12
N GLY A 221 -10.71 -13.27 -1.41
CA GLY A 221 -11.06 -14.63 -1.87
C GLY A 221 -12.56 -14.82 -2.13
N ASN A 222 -13.40 -14.13 -1.35
CA ASN A 222 -14.85 -14.18 -1.46
C ASN A 222 -15.45 -13.17 -2.47
N ASP A 223 -14.63 -12.64 -3.40
CA ASP A 223 -15.09 -11.72 -4.46
C ASP A 223 -15.08 -12.42 -5.83
N ALA A 224 -16.00 -13.38 -6.02
CA ALA A 224 -16.07 -14.21 -7.24
C ALA A 224 -16.14 -13.36 -8.52
N ARG A 225 -16.88 -12.23 -8.50
CA ARG A 225 -17.08 -11.35 -9.66
C ARG A 225 -15.76 -10.73 -10.15
N VAL A 226 -14.96 -10.21 -9.25
CA VAL A 226 -13.65 -9.61 -9.57
C VAL A 226 -12.63 -10.70 -9.88
N ASN A 227 -12.60 -11.76 -9.08
CA ASN A 227 -11.62 -12.84 -9.21
C ASN A 227 -11.75 -13.58 -10.56
N ALA A 228 -12.93 -13.63 -11.15
CA ALA A 228 -13.14 -14.18 -12.49
C ALA A 228 -12.31 -13.47 -13.59
N THR A 229 -11.85 -12.23 -13.35
CA THR A 229 -11.05 -11.46 -14.32
C THR A 229 -9.54 -11.68 -14.17
N ILE A 230 -9.08 -12.29 -13.08
CA ILE A 230 -7.66 -12.34 -12.73
C ILE A 230 -6.88 -13.30 -13.62
N ALA A 231 -7.36 -14.53 -13.79
CA ALA A 231 -6.63 -15.57 -14.51
C ALA A 231 -6.35 -15.20 -15.96
N SER A 232 -7.33 -14.63 -16.67
CA SER A 232 -7.16 -14.18 -18.05
C SER A 232 -6.21 -12.99 -18.15
N ALA A 233 -6.28 -12.07 -17.19
CA ALA A 233 -5.36 -10.93 -17.15
C ALA A 233 -3.92 -11.35 -16.85
N ASP A 234 -3.72 -12.24 -15.89
CA ASP A 234 -2.39 -12.79 -15.55
C ASP A 234 -1.75 -13.50 -16.75
N SER A 235 -2.52 -14.35 -17.43
CA SER A 235 -2.06 -15.05 -18.63
C SER A 235 -1.66 -14.07 -19.76
N ALA A 236 -2.51 -13.06 -20.02
CA ALA A 236 -2.25 -12.09 -21.08
C ALA A 236 -1.05 -11.19 -20.77
N LEU A 237 -0.90 -10.73 -19.53
CA LEU A 237 0.22 -9.89 -19.11
C LEU A 237 1.53 -10.68 -19.13
N LYS A 238 1.53 -11.94 -18.69
CA LYS A 238 2.69 -12.84 -18.83
C LYS A 238 3.08 -13.05 -20.27
N ALA A 239 2.14 -13.33 -21.16
CA ALA A 239 2.39 -13.49 -22.59
C ALA A 239 2.99 -12.22 -23.22
N ALA A 240 2.60 -11.03 -22.74
CA ALA A 240 3.13 -9.74 -23.16
C ALA A 240 4.41 -9.32 -22.43
N SER A 241 4.98 -10.16 -21.58
CA SER A 241 6.15 -9.85 -20.71
C SER A 241 5.93 -8.61 -19.84
N LYS A 242 4.72 -8.43 -19.31
CA LYS A 242 4.33 -7.35 -18.40
C LYS A 242 4.34 -7.81 -16.95
N SER A 243 4.64 -6.89 -16.03
CA SER A 243 4.69 -7.18 -14.62
C SER A 243 3.29 -7.05 -14.00
N PHE A 244 2.74 -8.20 -13.56
CA PHE A 244 1.51 -8.26 -12.78
C PHE A 244 1.69 -9.24 -11.62
N GLU A 245 1.36 -8.79 -10.42
CA GLU A 245 1.44 -9.58 -9.19
C GLU A 245 0.06 -9.65 -8.53
N PRO A 246 -0.78 -10.64 -8.89
CA PRO A 246 -2.07 -10.84 -8.22
C PRO A 246 -1.89 -11.59 -6.91
N VAL A 247 -2.49 -11.08 -5.84
CA VAL A 247 -2.54 -11.72 -4.52
C VAL A 247 -3.98 -11.84 -4.07
N ILE A 248 -4.41 -13.05 -3.74
CA ILE A 248 -5.76 -13.35 -3.27
C ILE A 248 -5.69 -13.69 -1.78
N TYR A 249 -6.47 -12.98 -0.97
CA TYR A 249 -6.56 -13.16 0.48
C TYR A 249 -7.79 -14.03 0.79
N GLU A 250 -7.54 -15.27 1.16
CA GLU A 250 -8.58 -16.24 1.47
C GLU A 250 -9.54 -15.75 2.55
N GLY A 251 -10.83 -15.97 2.36
CA GLY A 251 -11.88 -15.57 3.29
C GLY A 251 -12.24 -14.08 3.30
N ALA A 252 -11.36 -13.21 2.79
CA ALA A 252 -11.64 -11.78 2.73
C ALA A 252 -12.69 -11.45 1.66
N GLY A 253 -13.52 -10.44 1.94
CA GLY A 253 -14.56 -9.97 1.03
C GLY A 253 -14.11 -8.83 0.13
N HIS A 254 -15.01 -8.44 -0.80
CA HIS A 254 -14.87 -7.18 -1.54
C HIS A 254 -14.82 -5.99 -0.58
N GLY A 255 -13.90 -5.05 -0.76
CA GLY A 255 -13.77 -3.89 0.14
C GLY A 255 -13.10 -4.19 1.48
N PHE A 256 -12.31 -5.25 1.60
CA PHE A 256 -11.72 -5.70 2.86
C PHE A 256 -10.91 -4.59 3.59
N LEU A 257 -10.22 -3.71 2.86
CA LEU A 257 -9.45 -2.62 3.48
C LEU A 257 -10.35 -1.55 4.11
N ARG A 258 -11.54 -1.31 3.54
CA ARG A 258 -12.53 -0.37 4.06
C ARG A 258 -13.37 -0.97 5.19
N GLN A 259 -13.63 -2.27 5.15
CA GLN A 259 -14.49 -3.02 6.08
C GLN A 259 -13.66 -4.01 6.91
N GLN A 260 -12.69 -3.51 7.67
CA GLN A 260 -11.71 -4.36 8.36
C GLN A 260 -12.35 -5.28 9.39
N SER A 261 -13.43 -4.86 10.05
CA SER A 261 -14.18 -5.67 11.01
C SER A 261 -15.00 -6.82 10.39
N GLY A 262 -15.14 -6.84 9.04
CA GLY A 262 -15.99 -7.82 8.36
C GLY A 262 -15.33 -9.19 8.15
N ALA A 263 -16.14 -10.13 7.61
CA ALA A 263 -15.72 -11.48 7.24
C ALA A 263 -15.03 -12.24 8.38
N GLU A 264 -15.60 -12.18 9.59
CA GLU A 264 -15.11 -12.90 10.79
C GLU A 264 -13.60 -12.69 11.04
N GLY A 265 -13.10 -11.47 10.77
CA GLY A 265 -11.70 -11.09 10.94
C GLY A 265 -10.81 -11.35 9.71
N ALA A 266 -11.28 -12.03 8.66
CA ALA A 266 -10.49 -12.27 7.46
C ALA A 266 -10.15 -10.97 6.73
N ASN A 267 -11.04 -9.96 6.76
CA ASN A 267 -10.78 -8.65 6.18
C ASN A 267 -9.64 -7.92 6.90
N LEU A 268 -9.58 -7.97 8.23
CA LEU A 268 -8.48 -7.37 8.98
C LEU A 268 -7.15 -8.07 8.66
N LYS A 269 -7.14 -9.41 8.67
CA LYS A 269 -5.96 -10.20 8.31
C LYS A 269 -5.47 -9.88 6.90
N ALA A 270 -6.37 -9.76 5.93
CA ALA A 270 -6.05 -9.35 4.57
C ALA A 270 -5.46 -7.93 4.53
N SER A 271 -6.05 -6.98 5.27
CA SER A 271 -5.58 -5.59 5.35
C SER A 271 -4.16 -5.51 5.92
N GLN A 272 -3.89 -6.27 7.00
CA GLN A 272 -2.57 -6.36 7.64
C GLN A 272 -1.47 -6.91 6.72
N GLN A 273 -1.83 -7.70 5.72
CA GLN A 273 -0.89 -8.22 4.72
C GLN A 273 -0.80 -7.32 3.47
N ALA A 274 -1.93 -6.80 3.02
CA ALA A 274 -2.03 -6.02 1.80
C ALA A 274 -1.39 -4.63 1.91
N TRP A 275 -1.61 -3.93 3.04
CA TRP A 275 -1.12 -2.56 3.18
C TRP A 275 0.42 -2.48 3.22
N PRO A 276 1.15 -3.25 4.06
CA PRO A 276 2.61 -3.26 4.02
C PRO A 276 3.18 -3.63 2.64
N ARG A 277 2.51 -4.56 1.91
CA ARG A 277 2.89 -4.93 0.54
C ARG A 277 2.72 -3.75 -0.42
N THR A 278 1.63 -2.98 -0.30
CA THR A 278 1.39 -1.76 -1.06
C THR A 278 2.52 -0.75 -0.85
N ILE A 279 2.86 -0.49 0.40
CA ILE A 279 3.92 0.47 0.75
C ILE A 279 5.28 0.01 0.25
N ALA A 280 5.63 -1.27 0.45
CA ALA A 280 6.87 -1.83 -0.06
C ALA A 280 6.96 -1.76 -1.59
N PHE A 281 5.85 -2.07 -2.29
CA PHE A 281 5.77 -1.99 -3.74
C PHE A 281 5.99 -0.56 -4.25
N PHE A 282 5.32 0.43 -3.68
CA PHE A 282 5.54 1.83 -4.06
C PHE A 282 6.96 2.29 -3.75
N LYS A 283 7.52 1.99 -2.57
CA LYS A 283 8.91 2.35 -2.23
C LYS A 283 9.89 1.76 -3.24
N GLN A 284 9.74 0.50 -3.59
CA GLN A 284 10.59 -0.18 -4.58
C GLN A 284 10.48 0.45 -5.97
N LYS A 285 9.27 0.77 -6.43
CA LYS A 285 9.05 1.22 -7.82
C LYS A 285 9.23 2.71 -8.01
N LEU A 286 8.95 3.50 -6.99
CA LEU A 286 9.03 4.96 -7.05
C LEU A 286 10.33 5.51 -6.45
N GLY A 287 11.11 4.70 -5.75
CA GLY A 287 12.40 5.09 -5.16
C GLY A 287 12.23 6.01 -3.95
N ALA A 288 11.34 5.63 -3.01
CA ALA A 288 11.09 6.35 -1.75
C ALA A 288 11.81 5.70 -0.56
#